data_95b872470c6e4469cc2e7be20d136ad0
#
_entry.id   95b872470c6e4469cc2e7be20d136ad0
#
_cell.length_a   1.000
_cell.length_b   1.000
_cell.length_c   1.000
_cell.angle_alpha   90.00
_cell.angle_beta   90.00
_cell.angle_gamma   90.00
#
_symmetry.space_group_name_H-M   'P 1'
#
loop_
_entity.id
_entity.type
_entity.pdbx_description
1 polymer ?
#
loop_
_entity_poly.entity_id
_entity_poly.type
_entity_poly.pdbx_seq_one_letter_code
_entity_poly.pdbx_strand_id
1 'polypeptide(L)'
;LLLDEPTNNLDIHTISWLEGELNKRKCTMIIISHDRHFLNSVCTHMADIDYGELRSYPGNYEFFLAQSALLREQLLSGNEKKEAEIAELQDFVNRFGANASKAKQASSRAKKMDKIKLDEVKSSSRITPNIAFAPGKKMHRQALELENLGHGFDCEILFQKGDLLLEAGAKLAIIGENGVGKTTFL
;
A
#
# COMPACT_ATOMS: atom_id res chain seq x y z
N LEU A 1 -21.44 -0.21 14.26
CA LEU A 1 -21.05 -1.53 13.77
C LEU A 1 -19.54 -1.63 13.73
N LEU A 2 -18.97 -2.72 14.23
CA LEU A 2 -17.53 -2.98 14.19
C LEU A 2 -17.31 -4.23 13.31
N LEU A 3 -16.45 -4.13 12.30
CA LEU A 3 -16.13 -5.21 11.37
C LEU A 3 -14.60 -5.35 11.29
N ASP A 4 -14.14 -6.57 11.52
CA ASP A 4 -12.72 -6.91 11.41
C ASP A 4 -12.56 -7.97 10.31
N GLU A 5 -11.83 -7.60 9.25
CA GLU A 5 -11.57 -8.40 8.05
C GLU A 5 -12.84 -9.10 7.49
N PRO A 6 -13.94 -8.35 7.22
CA PRO A 6 -15.21 -8.96 6.83
C PRO A 6 -15.19 -9.63 5.46
N THR A 7 -14.21 -9.36 4.63
CA THR A 7 -14.06 -9.94 3.28
C THR A 7 -13.30 -11.27 3.29
N ASN A 8 -12.68 -11.66 4.42
CA ASN A 8 -11.93 -12.89 4.49
C ASN A 8 -12.83 -14.12 4.27
N ASN A 9 -12.35 -15.04 3.44
CA ASN A 9 -13.03 -16.28 3.08
C ASN A 9 -14.39 -16.11 2.37
N LEU A 10 -14.71 -14.92 1.89
CA LEU A 10 -15.88 -14.68 1.06
C LEU A 10 -15.51 -14.78 -0.43
N ASP A 11 -16.47 -15.22 -1.23
CA ASP A 11 -16.36 -15.15 -2.69
C ASP A 11 -16.75 -13.76 -3.20
N ILE A 12 -16.44 -13.47 -4.48
CA ILE A 12 -16.65 -12.16 -5.09
C ILE A 12 -18.12 -11.74 -5.04
N HIS A 13 -19.06 -12.68 -5.22
CA HIS A 13 -20.51 -12.38 -5.19
C HIS A 13 -20.97 -11.99 -3.79
N THR A 14 -20.49 -12.70 -2.78
CA THR A 14 -20.79 -12.41 -1.38
C THR A 14 -20.16 -11.09 -0.93
N ILE A 15 -18.94 -10.75 -1.39
CA ILE A 15 -18.31 -9.45 -1.13
C ILE A 15 -19.16 -8.32 -1.74
N SER A 16 -19.56 -8.44 -3.01
CA SER A 16 -20.40 -7.44 -3.68
C SER A 16 -21.76 -7.26 -3.01
N TRP A 17 -22.38 -8.35 -2.55
CA TRP A 17 -23.60 -8.29 -1.75
C TRP A 17 -23.37 -7.55 -0.43
N LEU A 18 -22.28 -7.86 0.28
CA LEU A 18 -21.93 -7.21 1.56
C LEU A 18 -21.72 -5.70 1.38
N GLU A 19 -20.98 -5.29 0.34
CA GLU A 19 -20.79 -3.87 -0.02
C GLU A 19 -22.15 -3.17 -0.21
N GLY A 20 -23.05 -3.79 -0.97
CA GLY A 20 -24.40 -3.27 -1.21
C GLY A 20 -25.20 -3.12 0.08
N GLU A 21 -25.13 -4.09 1.00
CA GLU A 21 -25.83 -4.05 2.29
C GLU A 21 -25.25 -3.00 3.25
N LEU A 22 -23.92 -2.87 3.31
CA LEU A 22 -23.29 -1.86 4.18
C LEU A 22 -23.56 -0.43 3.69
N ASN A 23 -23.56 -0.21 2.38
CA ASN A 23 -23.84 1.11 1.80
C ASN A 23 -25.29 1.57 2.00
N LYS A 24 -26.25 0.65 2.14
CA LYS A 24 -27.65 0.99 2.47
C LYS A 24 -27.83 1.41 3.92
N ARG A 25 -26.92 1.02 4.81
CA ARG A 25 -27.07 1.26 6.25
C ARG A 25 -26.63 2.67 6.62
N LYS A 26 -27.46 3.39 7.35
CA LYS A 26 -27.18 4.75 7.85
C LYS A 26 -26.57 4.73 9.28
N CYS A 27 -25.78 3.73 9.62
CA CYS A 27 -25.15 3.65 10.94
C CYS A 27 -23.64 3.96 10.84
N THR A 28 -23.07 4.46 11.93
CA THR A 28 -21.62 4.59 12.04
C THR A 28 -20.96 3.23 12.07
N MET A 29 -19.94 3.05 11.26
CA MET A 29 -19.19 1.80 11.13
C MET A 29 -17.70 2.06 11.28
N ILE A 30 -17.00 1.11 11.92
CA ILE A 30 -15.55 1.02 11.92
C ILE A 30 -15.21 -0.32 11.28
N ILE A 31 -14.40 -0.27 10.22
CA ILE A 31 -14.07 -1.43 9.39
C ILE A 31 -12.55 -1.53 9.33
N ILE A 32 -12.03 -2.71 9.62
CA ILE A 32 -10.64 -3.07 9.41
C ILE A 32 -10.62 -4.04 8.23
N SER A 33 -9.87 -3.74 7.18
CA SER A 33 -9.71 -4.63 6.03
C SER A 33 -8.42 -4.34 5.27
N HIS A 34 -7.89 -5.36 4.62
CA HIS A 34 -6.79 -5.27 3.66
C HIS A 34 -7.27 -5.22 2.20
N ASP A 35 -8.57 -5.41 1.97
CA ASP A 35 -9.17 -5.32 0.64
C ASP A 35 -9.41 -3.86 0.25
N ARG A 36 -8.54 -3.37 -0.66
CA ARG A 36 -8.58 -1.98 -1.13
C ARG A 36 -9.86 -1.64 -1.88
N HIS A 37 -10.41 -2.59 -2.64
CA HIS A 37 -11.65 -2.40 -3.39
C HIS A 37 -12.81 -2.21 -2.43
N PHE A 38 -12.93 -3.11 -1.46
CA PHE A 38 -13.95 -3.04 -0.42
C PHE A 38 -13.88 -1.74 0.39
N LEU A 39 -12.68 -1.35 0.86
CA LEU A 39 -12.49 -0.08 1.57
C LEU A 39 -12.88 1.13 0.72
N ASN A 40 -12.57 1.10 -0.57
CA ASN A 40 -12.87 2.19 -1.48
C ASN A 40 -14.36 2.33 -1.78
N SER A 41 -15.10 1.21 -1.78
CA SER A 41 -16.54 1.18 -2.08
C SER A 41 -17.43 1.51 -0.87
N VAL A 42 -16.98 1.22 0.37
CA VAL A 42 -17.80 1.34 1.58
C VAL A 42 -17.37 2.51 2.47
N CYS A 43 -16.08 2.80 2.58
CA CYS A 43 -15.58 3.76 3.56
C CYS A 43 -15.59 5.20 3.03
N THR A 44 -16.05 6.13 3.88
CA THR A 44 -16.06 7.57 3.62
C THR A 44 -14.92 8.32 4.31
N HIS A 45 -14.26 7.68 5.25
CA HIS A 45 -13.10 8.20 6.00
C HIS A 45 -12.10 7.08 6.19
N MET A 46 -10.83 7.44 6.16
CA MET A 46 -9.74 6.49 6.41
C MET A 46 -9.02 6.88 7.70
N ALA A 47 -8.67 5.90 8.51
CA ALA A 47 -7.81 6.08 9.68
C ALA A 47 -6.54 5.27 9.48
N ASP A 48 -5.40 5.95 9.52
CA ASP A 48 -4.08 5.35 9.38
C ASP A 48 -3.36 5.32 10.72
N ILE A 49 -2.88 4.13 11.09
CA ILE A 49 -2.06 3.93 12.30
C ILE A 49 -0.64 3.65 11.83
N ASP A 50 0.25 4.61 12.04
CA ASP A 50 1.67 4.46 11.72
C ASP A 50 2.53 5.11 12.81
N TYR A 51 3.62 4.45 13.20
CA TYR A 51 4.53 4.90 14.29
C TYR A 51 3.84 5.27 15.62
N GLY A 52 2.73 4.59 15.96
CA GLY A 52 1.97 4.84 17.18
C GLY A 52 1.07 6.09 17.13
N GLU A 53 0.97 6.74 15.99
CA GLU A 53 0.06 7.86 15.75
C GLU A 53 -1.15 7.41 14.94
N LEU A 54 -2.33 7.86 15.35
CA LEU A 54 -3.58 7.68 14.61
C LEU A 54 -3.88 8.96 13.83
N ARG A 55 -3.95 8.86 12.51
CA ARG A 55 -4.30 9.99 11.64
C ARG A 55 -5.55 9.67 10.85
N SER A 56 -6.48 10.59 10.81
CA SER A 56 -7.74 10.43 10.08
C SER A 56 -7.73 11.30 8.83
N TYR A 57 -8.23 10.74 7.74
CA TYR A 57 -8.33 11.39 6.44
C TYR A 57 -9.79 11.30 5.95
N PRO A 58 -10.39 12.42 5.53
CA PRO A 58 -11.69 12.38 4.87
C PRO A 58 -11.51 11.78 3.47
N GLY A 59 -12.52 11.04 3.01
CA GLY A 59 -12.51 10.40 1.69
C GLY A 59 -12.29 8.89 1.75
N ASN A 60 -12.27 8.28 0.58
CA ASN A 60 -12.05 6.86 0.39
C ASN A 60 -10.56 6.50 0.38
N TYR A 61 -10.26 5.21 0.14
CA TYR A 61 -8.88 4.71 0.15
C TYR A 61 -7.98 5.37 -0.91
N GLU A 62 -8.49 5.64 -2.11
CA GLU A 62 -7.73 6.31 -3.18
C GLU A 62 -7.39 7.75 -2.81
N PHE A 63 -8.35 8.47 -2.22
CA PHE A 63 -8.12 9.83 -1.76
C PHE A 63 -7.07 9.89 -0.62
N PHE A 64 -7.13 8.94 0.30
CA PHE A 64 -6.11 8.78 1.35
C PHE A 64 -4.72 8.58 0.74
N LEU A 65 -4.57 7.68 -0.26
CA LEU A 65 -3.28 7.45 -0.91
C LEU A 65 -2.74 8.72 -1.57
N ALA A 66 -3.59 9.45 -2.29
CA ALA A 66 -3.20 10.70 -2.96
C ALA A 66 -2.79 11.77 -1.92
N GLN A 67 -3.55 11.94 -0.86
CA GLN A 67 -3.22 12.91 0.18
C GLN A 67 -1.95 12.55 0.96
N SER A 68 -1.76 11.29 1.30
CA SER A 68 -0.56 10.85 2.00
C SER A 68 0.72 11.01 1.16
N ALA A 69 0.62 10.74 -0.15
CA ALA A 69 1.71 10.97 -1.09
C ALA A 69 2.05 12.46 -1.22
N LEU A 70 1.04 13.32 -1.37
CA LEU A 70 1.23 14.77 -1.47
C LEU A 70 1.86 15.35 -0.20
N LEU A 71 1.38 14.94 0.99
CA LEU A 71 1.95 15.38 2.26
C LEU A 71 3.42 15.00 2.38
N ARG A 72 3.77 13.78 1.98
CA ARG A 72 5.15 13.31 1.98
C ARG A 72 6.03 14.14 1.03
N GLU A 73 5.56 14.41 -0.17
CA GLU A 73 6.28 15.24 -1.14
C GLU A 73 6.51 16.66 -0.61
N GLN A 74 5.51 17.26 0.03
CA GLN A 74 5.63 18.58 0.66
C GLN A 74 6.67 18.60 1.77
N LEU A 75 6.69 17.55 2.62
CA LEU A 75 7.69 17.42 3.69
C LEU A 75 9.12 17.27 3.13
N LEU A 76 9.30 16.45 2.09
CA LEU A 76 10.59 16.28 1.42
C LEU A 76 11.08 17.59 0.80
N SER A 77 10.23 18.25 0.00
CA SER A 77 10.56 19.55 -0.62
C SER A 77 10.82 20.64 0.43
N GLY A 78 10.08 20.61 1.54
CA GLY A 78 10.31 21.50 2.69
C GLY A 78 11.69 21.28 3.31
N ASN A 79 12.09 20.03 3.51
CA ASN A 79 13.40 19.67 4.04
C ASN A 79 14.54 20.03 3.07
N GLU A 80 14.42 19.79 1.78
CA GLU A 80 15.40 20.20 0.77
C GLU A 80 15.69 21.72 0.83
N LYS A 81 14.65 22.55 0.98
CA LYS A 81 14.80 23.99 1.13
C LYS A 81 15.53 24.37 2.43
N LYS A 82 15.19 23.71 3.53
CA LYS A 82 15.86 23.92 4.83
C LYS A 82 17.33 23.49 4.78
N GLU A 83 17.62 22.35 4.14
CA GLU A 83 19.00 21.88 3.93
C GLU A 83 19.82 22.85 3.09
N ALA A 84 19.25 23.38 2.00
CA ALA A 84 19.90 24.40 1.18
C ALA A 84 20.19 25.68 1.99
N GLU A 85 19.24 26.15 2.82
CA GLU A 85 19.43 27.30 3.69
C GLU A 85 20.53 27.03 4.75
N ILE A 86 20.55 25.83 5.34
CA ILE A 86 21.61 25.43 6.29
C ILE A 86 22.97 25.45 5.59
N ALA A 87 23.07 24.89 4.39
CA ALA A 87 24.30 24.86 3.63
C ALA A 87 24.83 26.27 3.31
N GLU A 88 23.95 27.19 2.89
CA GLU A 88 24.32 28.58 2.61
C GLU A 88 24.80 29.32 3.89
N LEU A 89 24.10 29.12 5.00
CA LEU A 89 24.48 29.70 6.29
C LEU A 89 25.82 29.14 6.78
N GLN A 90 26.05 27.83 6.63
CA GLN A 90 27.29 27.16 6.99
C GLN A 90 28.47 27.67 6.18
N ASP A 91 28.31 27.81 4.86
CA ASP A 91 29.30 28.37 3.96
C ASP A 91 29.72 29.80 4.38
N PHE A 92 28.74 30.62 4.75
CA PHE A 92 29.01 31.98 5.22
C PHE A 92 29.80 31.95 6.54
N VAL A 93 29.42 31.12 7.50
CA VAL A 93 30.10 30.97 8.78
C VAL A 93 31.55 30.49 8.55
N ASN A 94 31.76 29.51 7.67
CA ASN A 94 33.09 28.99 7.35
C ASN A 94 34.01 30.05 6.72
N ARG A 95 33.47 30.88 5.78
CA ARG A 95 34.27 31.92 5.10
C ARG A 95 34.58 33.12 5.97
N PHE A 96 33.70 33.51 6.89
CA PHE A 96 33.80 34.78 7.61
C PHE A 96 33.92 34.64 9.13
N GLY A 97 33.87 33.43 9.68
CA GLY A 97 33.92 33.19 11.13
C GLY A 97 35.21 33.69 11.79
N ALA A 98 36.34 33.63 11.09
CA ALA A 98 37.63 34.14 11.59
C ALA A 98 37.86 35.65 11.35
N ASN A 99 36.98 36.32 10.62
CA ASN A 99 37.13 37.74 10.30
C ASN A 99 36.53 38.64 11.40
N ALA A 100 37.36 39.40 12.10
CA ALA A 100 36.96 40.24 13.21
C ALA A 100 35.79 41.21 12.89
N SER A 101 35.76 41.79 11.67
CA SER A 101 34.72 42.74 11.26
C SER A 101 33.37 42.06 10.97
N LYS A 102 33.37 40.74 10.63
CA LYS A 102 32.17 39.96 10.30
C LYS A 102 31.81 38.92 11.36
N ALA A 103 32.60 38.76 12.40
CA ALA A 103 32.39 37.73 13.44
C ALA A 103 31.00 37.80 14.09
N LYS A 104 30.49 39.03 14.34
CA LYS A 104 29.12 39.20 14.87
C LYS A 104 28.04 38.69 13.91
N GLN A 105 28.22 38.92 12.62
CA GLN A 105 27.27 38.42 11.58
C GLN A 105 27.38 36.89 11.44
N ALA A 106 28.58 36.31 11.45
CA ALA A 106 28.78 34.88 11.43
C ALA A 106 28.14 34.18 12.64
N SER A 107 28.34 34.71 13.85
CA SER A 107 27.71 34.21 15.06
C SER A 107 26.16 34.29 15.00
N SER A 108 25.59 35.36 14.46
CA SER A 108 24.14 35.49 14.27
C SER A 108 23.59 34.46 13.32
N ARG A 109 24.31 34.18 12.22
CA ARG A 109 23.93 33.17 11.24
C ARG A 109 24.08 31.73 11.75
N ALA A 110 25.12 31.47 12.56
CA ALA A 110 25.26 30.18 13.24
C ALA A 110 24.08 29.91 14.18
N LYS A 111 23.67 30.92 14.96
CA LYS A 111 22.46 30.82 15.82
C LYS A 111 21.17 30.64 15.01
N LYS A 112 21.08 31.19 13.80
CA LYS A 112 19.92 30.96 12.90
C LYS A 112 19.92 29.53 12.41
N MET A 113 21.06 28.99 11.98
CA MET A 113 21.23 27.61 11.54
C MET A 113 20.80 26.60 12.62
N ASP A 114 21.21 26.82 13.88
CA ASP A 114 20.84 25.95 15.02
C ASP A 114 19.32 25.91 15.29
N LYS A 115 18.60 26.94 14.84
CA LYS A 115 17.12 27.02 15.00
C LYS A 115 16.36 26.33 13.88
N ILE A 116 17.00 26.07 12.73
CA ILE A 116 16.37 25.39 11.62
C ILE A 116 16.30 23.90 11.96
N LYS A 117 15.09 23.40 12.18
CA LYS A 117 14.85 21.96 12.40
C LYS A 117 14.31 21.37 11.11
N LEU A 118 14.93 20.29 10.66
CA LEU A 118 14.38 19.46 9.61
C LEU A 118 13.13 18.73 10.15
N ASP A 119 12.11 18.65 9.34
CA ASP A 119 10.94 17.85 9.68
C ASP A 119 11.33 16.37 9.58
N GLU A 120 10.94 15.60 10.57
CA GLU A 120 11.20 14.17 10.56
C GLU A 120 10.32 13.49 9.50
N VAL A 121 10.88 13.22 8.34
CA VAL A 121 10.23 12.43 7.31
C VAL A 121 10.43 10.95 7.67
N LYS A 122 9.52 10.42 8.48
CA LYS A 122 9.49 8.99 8.77
C LYS A 122 9.22 8.26 7.46
N SER A 123 10.14 7.39 7.03
CA SER A 123 9.85 6.46 5.95
C SER A 123 8.72 5.55 6.44
N SER A 124 7.69 5.33 5.62
CA SER A 124 6.59 4.44 6.03
C SER A 124 7.12 3.14 6.64
N SER A 125 6.56 2.72 7.76
CA SER A 125 6.88 1.42 8.37
C SER A 125 6.53 0.25 7.44
N ARG A 126 5.73 0.51 6.40
CA ARG A 126 5.28 -0.45 5.38
C ARG A 126 6.35 -0.59 4.29
N ILE A 127 7.45 -1.26 4.63
CA ILE A 127 8.50 -1.58 3.66
C ILE A 127 8.03 -2.75 2.82
N THR A 128 7.95 -2.57 1.51
CA THR A 128 7.65 -3.67 0.58
C THR A 128 8.82 -4.66 0.59
N PRO A 129 8.63 -5.92 0.97
CA PRO A 129 9.69 -6.90 0.93
C PRO A 129 10.14 -7.13 -0.52
N ASN A 130 11.45 -7.17 -0.74
CA ASN A 130 12.00 -7.54 -2.05
C ASN A 130 12.02 -9.07 -2.15
N ILE A 131 10.96 -9.63 -2.74
CA ILE A 131 10.85 -11.08 -2.96
C ILE A 131 11.24 -11.35 -4.40
N ALA A 132 12.40 -12.00 -4.60
CA ALA A 132 12.87 -12.43 -5.91
C ALA A 132 12.54 -13.91 -6.13
N PHE A 133 11.76 -14.21 -7.16
CA PHE A 133 11.51 -15.58 -7.61
C PHE A 133 12.49 -15.90 -8.73
N ALA A 134 13.41 -16.83 -8.48
CA ALA A 134 14.30 -17.35 -9.52
C ALA A 134 13.70 -18.63 -10.12
N PRO A 135 13.40 -18.66 -11.44
CA PRO A 135 12.94 -19.88 -12.07
C PRO A 135 14.06 -20.93 -12.09
N GLY A 136 13.77 -22.15 -11.63
CA GLY A 136 14.74 -23.24 -11.61
C GLY A 136 15.14 -23.73 -13.00
N LYS A 137 14.20 -23.66 -13.97
CA LYS A 137 14.43 -23.97 -15.39
C LYS A 137 13.63 -22.99 -16.26
N LYS A 138 14.21 -22.60 -17.40
CA LYS A 138 13.44 -21.87 -18.42
C LYS A 138 12.41 -22.81 -19.03
N MET A 139 11.13 -22.44 -18.87
CA MET A 139 10.05 -23.13 -19.57
C MET A 139 9.99 -22.63 -21.01
N HIS A 140 9.83 -23.57 -21.94
CA HIS A 140 9.69 -23.28 -23.35
C HIS A 140 8.21 -23.41 -23.73
N ARG A 141 7.70 -22.45 -24.47
CA ARG A 141 6.41 -22.38 -25.15
C ARG A 141 5.16 -22.79 -24.33
N GLN A 142 5.04 -24.05 -23.91
CA GLN A 142 3.92 -24.56 -23.11
C GLN A 142 4.37 -24.82 -21.67
N ALA A 143 3.61 -24.34 -20.72
CA ALA A 143 3.85 -24.54 -19.29
C ALA A 143 2.99 -25.66 -18.71
N LEU A 144 1.73 -25.70 -19.13
CA LEU A 144 0.74 -26.68 -18.66
C LEU A 144 -0.28 -26.94 -19.77
N GLU A 145 -0.58 -28.21 -19.98
CA GLU A 145 -1.65 -28.67 -20.86
C GLU A 145 -2.51 -29.67 -20.09
N LEU A 146 -3.79 -29.41 -20.02
CA LEU A 146 -4.79 -30.26 -19.41
C LEU A 146 -5.81 -30.62 -20.45
N GLU A 147 -6.05 -31.90 -20.61
CA GLU A 147 -7.03 -32.46 -21.57
C GLU A 147 -8.07 -33.25 -20.80
N ASN A 148 -9.33 -32.91 -21.00
CA ASN A 148 -10.48 -33.61 -20.42
C ASN A 148 -10.35 -33.85 -18.89
N LEU A 149 -9.76 -32.89 -18.18
CA LEU A 149 -9.59 -32.97 -16.73
C LEU A 149 -10.95 -32.98 -16.04
N GLY A 150 -11.14 -33.91 -15.11
CA GLY A 150 -12.31 -33.98 -14.25
C GLY A 150 -11.94 -34.54 -12.91
N HIS A 151 -12.64 -34.08 -11.90
CA HIS A 151 -12.50 -34.59 -10.53
C HIS A 151 -13.81 -34.51 -9.74
N GLY A 152 -13.96 -35.44 -8.82
CA GLY A 152 -15.09 -35.50 -7.88
C GLY A 152 -14.76 -36.38 -6.69
N PHE A 153 -15.58 -36.30 -5.67
CA PHE A 153 -15.48 -37.14 -4.48
C PHE A 153 -16.72 -38.00 -4.37
N ASP A 154 -16.55 -39.27 -4.14
CA ASP A 154 -17.61 -40.28 -4.02
C ASP A 154 -18.60 -40.24 -5.21
N CYS A 155 -19.81 -39.72 -5.00
CA CYS A 155 -20.83 -39.61 -6.01
C CYS A 155 -21.04 -38.14 -6.52
N GLU A 156 -20.25 -37.20 -6.05
CA GLU A 156 -20.38 -35.79 -6.39
C GLU A 156 -19.24 -35.36 -7.33
N ILE A 157 -19.60 -34.96 -8.55
CA ILE A 157 -18.64 -34.44 -9.53
C ILE A 157 -18.45 -32.97 -9.30
N LEU A 158 -17.22 -32.54 -8.99
CA LEU A 158 -16.89 -31.13 -8.80
C LEU A 158 -16.74 -30.39 -10.14
N PHE A 159 -15.97 -30.97 -11.04
CA PHE A 159 -15.81 -30.46 -12.41
C PHE A 159 -15.43 -31.58 -13.37
N GLN A 160 -15.73 -31.39 -14.63
CA GLN A 160 -15.41 -32.37 -15.68
C GLN A 160 -15.21 -31.68 -17.04
N LYS A 161 -14.50 -32.36 -17.95
CA LYS A 161 -14.24 -31.88 -19.32
C LYS A 161 -13.49 -30.51 -19.33
N GLY A 162 -12.57 -30.34 -18.40
CA GLY A 162 -11.73 -29.15 -18.36
C GLY A 162 -10.56 -29.28 -19.32
N ASP A 163 -10.52 -28.43 -20.34
CA ASP A 163 -9.37 -28.32 -21.24
C ASP A 163 -8.70 -26.96 -20.97
N LEU A 164 -7.39 -26.97 -20.77
CA LEU A 164 -6.62 -25.77 -20.45
C LEU A 164 -5.22 -25.87 -21.03
N LEU A 165 -4.83 -24.87 -21.80
CA LEU A 165 -3.47 -24.68 -22.28
C LEU A 165 -2.89 -23.39 -21.74
N LEU A 166 -1.77 -23.48 -21.02
CA LEU A 166 -1.04 -22.32 -20.52
C LEU A 166 0.34 -22.25 -21.16
N GLU A 167 0.65 -21.11 -21.74
CA GLU A 167 1.98 -20.80 -22.26
C GLU A 167 2.92 -20.33 -21.16
N ALA A 168 4.22 -20.39 -21.42
CA ALA A 168 5.24 -19.90 -20.49
C ALA A 168 5.06 -18.40 -20.23
N GLY A 169 4.95 -18.03 -18.94
CA GLY A 169 4.71 -16.64 -18.51
C GLY A 169 3.24 -16.25 -18.40
N ALA A 170 2.28 -17.11 -18.77
CA ALA A 170 0.87 -16.87 -18.54
C ALA A 170 0.53 -16.80 -17.04
N LYS A 171 -0.46 -15.98 -16.69
CA LYS A 171 -0.99 -15.85 -15.34
C LYS A 171 -2.48 -16.19 -15.37
N LEU A 172 -2.86 -17.28 -14.72
CA LEU A 172 -4.23 -17.76 -14.65
C LEU A 172 -4.84 -17.39 -13.30
N ALA A 173 -6.04 -16.83 -13.31
CA ALA A 173 -6.86 -16.66 -12.11
C ALA A 173 -8.03 -17.64 -12.16
N ILE A 174 -8.24 -18.40 -11.07
CA ILE A 174 -9.37 -19.32 -10.92
C ILE A 174 -10.40 -18.63 -10.03
N ILE A 175 -11.59 -18.39 -10.56
CA ILE A 175 -12.71 -17.75 -9.87
C ILE A 175 -13.90 -18.71 -9.76
N GLY A 176 -14.74 -18.51 -8.76
CA GLY A 176 -15.95 -19.30 -8.51
C GLY A 176 -16.41 -19.20 -7.06
N GLU A 177 -17.59 -19.71 -6.77
CA GLU A 177 -18.18 -19.76 -5.44
C GLU A 177 -17.36 -20.60 -4.46
N ASN A 178 -17.60 -20.41 -3.17
CA ASN A 178 -16.97 -21.23 -2.15
C ASN A 178 -17.48 -22.68 -2.24
N GLY A 179 -16.57 -23.63 -2.11
CA GLY A 179 -16.90 -25.06 -2.19
C GLY A 179 -16.89 -25.66 -3.60
N VAL A 180 -16.83 -24.87 -4.66
CA VAL A 180 -16.90 -25.36 -6.06
C VAL A 180 -15.68 -26.18 -6.53
N GLY A 181 -14.67 -26.34 -5.69
CA GLY A 181 -13.49 -27.17 -6.00
C GLY A 181 -12.25 -26.41 -6.50
N LYS A 182 -12.16 -25.06 -6.28
CA LYS A 182 -10.99 -24.28 -6.70
C LYS A 182 -9.66 -24.80 -6.14
N THR A 183 -9.63 -25.08 -4.84
CA THR A 183 -8.43 -25.63 -4.18
C THR A 183 -8.14 -27.08 -4.61
N THR A 184 -9.17 -27.83 -4.96
CA THR A 184 -9.03 -29.20 -5.47
C THR A 184 -8.45 -29.22 -6.88
N PHE A 185 -8.67 -28.15 -7.66
CA PHE A 185 -8.08 -27.99 -8.99
C PHE A 185 -6.57 -27.71 -8.93
N LEU A 186 -6.07 -27.05 -7.89
CA LEU A 186 -4.65 -26.73 -7.67
C LEU A 186 -3.87 -27.95 -7.19
#